data_f5aa000578c579d06c869340f24c9793
#
_entry.id   f5aa000578c579d06c869340f24c9793
#
_cell.length_a   1.000
_cell.length_b   1.000
_cell.length_c   1.000
_cell.angle_alpha   90.00
_cell.angle_beta   90.00
_cell.angle_gamma   90.00
#
_symmetry.space_group_name_H-M   'P 1'
#
loop_
_entity.id
_entity.type
_entity.pdbx_description
1 polymer ?
#
loop_
_entity_poly.entity_id
_entity_poly.type
_entity_poly.pdbx_seq_one_letter_code
_entity_poly.pdbx_strand_id
1 'polypeptide(L)'
;MSLTDPLHALDARRSVPSKQLGEPGPDDATLLRMLASAVRVPDHGKLVPFRFIRIQGDARHALGEYLAARTLHLDPAAADAVIAKDRARFSHAPVIITVVARLTSGHKVPEQEQLLTAGSVCFALLQSAQALGFGAQWLTGWMAYDDAVAETLGLAANEKIAGFIHIGTPLLDAPERERPDPAALLSDWTPHA
;
A
#
# COMPACT_ATOMS: atom_id res chain seq x y z
N MET A 1 17.74 10.33 17.56
CA MET A 1 17.05 9.34 18.43
C MET A 1 17.96 8.15 18.63
N SER A 2 18.04 7.63 19.85
CA SER A 2 18.88 6.48 20.15
C SER A 2 18.29 5.19 19.57
N LEU A 3 19.11 4.29 19.02
CA LEU A 3 18.70 2.95 18.56
C LEU A 3 18.13 2.06 19.69
N THR A 4 18.24 2.52 20.93
CA THR A 4 17.69 1.85 22.13
C THR A 4 16.26 2.28 22.46
N ASP A 5 15.69 3.26 21.73
CA ASP A 5 14.29 3.66 21.92
C ASP A 5 13.35 2.59 21.34
N PRO A 6 12.47 1.99 22.17
CA PRO A 6 11.53 0.97 21.70
C PRO A 6 10.61 1.43 20.56
N LEU A 7 10.32 2.73 20.45
CA LEU A 7 9.47 3.31 19.42
C LEU A 7 10.24 3.73 18.16
N HIS A 8 11.57 3.64 18.17
CA HIS A 8 12.43 4.09 17.07
C HIS A 8 11.96 3.59 15.69
N ALA A 9 11.58 2.33 15.57
CA ALA A 9 11.14 1.75 14.30
C ALA A 9 9.85 2.40 13.76
N LEU A 10 8.94 2.83 14.64
CA LEU A 10 7.72 3.54 14.28
C LEU A 10 8.02 5.00 13.91
N ASP A 11 8.81 5.68 14.73
CA ASP A 11 9.11 7.10 14.59
C ASP A 11 10.02 7.40 13.40
N ALA A 12 10.95 6.49 13.10
CA ALA A 12 11.86 6.59 11.96
C ALA A 12 11.17 6.31 10.62
N ARG A 13 9.93 5.76 10.60
CA ARG A 13 9.27 5.40 9.34
C ARG A 13 8.99 6.63 8.47
N ARG A 14 9.48 6.54 7.23
CA ARG A 14 9.22 7.53 6.17
C ARG A 14 8.55 6.85 4.98
N SER A 15 7.66 7.58 4.31
CA SER A 15 7.19 7.16 2.99
C SER A 15 8.15 7.68 1.95
N VAL A 16 8.88 6.78 1.30
CA VAL A 16 9.76 7.14 0.17
C VAL A 16 8.92 7.23 -1.09
N PRO A 17 8.84 8.39 -1.77
CA PRO A 17 8.07 8.51 -3.01
C PRO A 17 8.43 7.41 -4.01
N SER A 18 7.43 6.80 -4.66
CA SER A 18 7.65 5.66 -5.57
C SER A 18 8.67 5.96 -6.67
N LYS A 19 8.76 7.22 -7.14
CA LYS A 19 9.76 7.69 -8.11
C LYS A 19 11.19 7.71 -7.57
N GLN A 20 11.37 7.56 -6.27
CA GLN A 20 12.66 7.53 -5.57
C GLN A 20 13.00 6.12 -5.06
N LEU A 21 12.31 5.11 -5.59
CA LEU A 21 12.57 3.70 -5.32
C LEU A 21 13.21 3.06 -6.55
N GLY A 22 14.40 2.52 -6.38
CA GLY A 22 15.18 1.89 -7.45
C GLY A 22 15.55 0.44 -7.15
N GLU A 23 16.33 -0.13 -8.05
CA GLU A 23 16.94 -1.45 -7.86
C GLU A 23 18.12 -1.38 -6.86
N PRO A 24 18.45 -2.50 -6.18
CA PRO A 24 17.71 -3.73 -6.20
C PRO A 24 16.42 -3.68 -5.37
N GLY A 25 15.41 -4.44 -5.79
CA GLY A 25 14.27 -4.76 -4.94
C GLY A 25 14.61 -5.87 -3.94
N PRO A 26 13.70 -6.20 -3.00
CA PRO A 26 13.85 -7.38 -2.16
C PRO A 26 13.81 -8.65 -3.01
N ASP A 27 14.68 -9.60 -2.71
CA ASP A 27 14.61 -10.96 -3.25
C ASP A 27 13.38 -11.71 -2.66
N ASP A 28 13.10 -12.90 -3.20
CA ASP A 28 11.92 -13.67 -2.80
C ASP A 28 11.93 -14.03 -1.30
N ALA A 29 13.08 -14.36 -0.74
CA ALA A 29 13.20 -14.72 0.67
C ALA A 29 12.95 -13.50 1.58
N THR A 30 13.52 -12.36 1.23
CA THR A 30 13.34 -11.09 1.93
C THR A 30 11.88 -10.61 1.82
N LEU A 31 11.28 -10.69 0.64
CA LEU A 31 9.87 -10.33 0.43
C LEU A 31 8.96 -11.22 1.28
N LEU A 32 9.14 -12.53 1.28
CA LEU A 32 8.38 -13.45 2.12
C LEU A 32 8.56 -13.14 3.62
N ARG A 33 9.76 -12.74 4.03
CA ARG A 33 10.02 -12.31 5.41
C ARG A 33 9.25 -11.03 5.77
N MET A 34 9.17 -10.05 4.84
CA MET A 34 8.35 -8.84 5.00
C MET A 34 6.87 -9.21 5.16
N LEU A 35 6.34 -10.05 4.27
CA LEU A 35 4.95 -10.49 4.30
C LEU A 35 4.63 -11.26 5.59
N ALA A 36 5.52 -12.15 6.05
CA ALA A 36 5.37 -12.89 7.30
C ALA A 36 5.27 -11.97 8.53
N SER A 37 5.93 -10.81 8.49
CA SER A 37 5.78 -9.78 9.53
C SER A 37 4.49 -8.98 9.34
N ALA A 38 4.15 -8.63 8.09
CA ALA A 38 3.01 -7.80 7.78
C ALA A 38 1.66 -8.46 8.11
N VAL A 39 1.57 -9.79 8.05
CA VAL A 39 0.35 -10.52 8.43
C VAL A 39 0.12 -10.62 9.95
N ARG A 40 1.03 -10.08 10.77
CA ARG A 40 0.91 -10.09 12.24
C ARG A 40 0.14 -8.86 12.75
N VAL A 41 -1.06 -8.68 12.25
CA VAL A 41 -1.96 -7.58 12.58
C VAL A 41 -3.18 -8.11 13.34
N PRO A 42 -3.89 -7.26 14.09
CA PRO A 42 -5.19 -7.63 14.64
C PRO A 42 -6.14 -8.08 13.54
N ASP A 43 -6.79 -9.23 13.76
CA ASP A 43 -7.73 -9.84 12.83
C ASP A 43 -8.88 -10.45 13.64
N HIS A 44 -9.99 -9.73 13.74
CA HIS A 44 -11.16 -10.16 14.47
C HIS A 44 -11.74 -11.45 13.86
N GLY A 45 -11.81 -12.48 14.67
CA GLY A 45 -12.32 -13.79 14.24
C GLY A 45 -11.37 -14.60 13.37
N LYS A 46 -10.12 -14.15 13.17
CA LYS A 46 -9.10 -14.81 12.32
C LYS A 46 -9.61 -15.08 10.90
N LEU A 47 -10.29 -14.10 10.32
CA LEU A 47 -10.90 -14.20 8.98
C LEU A 47 -9.89 -14.19 7.85
N VAL A 48 -8.67 -13.66 8.10
CA VAL A 48 -7.67 -13.43 7.07
C VAL A 48 -8.29 -12.67 5.88
N PRO A 49 -8.85 -11.47 6.12
CA PRO A 49 -9.64 -10.74 5.12
C PRO A 49 -8.72 -10.01 4.12
N PHE A 50 -7.64 -10.66 3.71
CA PHE A 50 -6.67 -10.09 2.78
C PHE A 50 -5.93 -11.18 2.01
N ARG A 51 -5.37 -10.78 0.86
CA ARG A 51 -4.38 -11.53 0.08
C ARG A 51 -3.43 -10.55 -0.61
N PHE A 52 -2.40 -11.08 -1.23
CA PHE A 52 -1.38 -10.30 -1.93
C PHE A 52 -1.34 -10.64 -3.42
N ILE A 53 -1.10 -9.61 -4.25
CA ILE A 53 -0.71 -9.76 -5.64
C ILE A 53 0.65 -9.08 -5.79
N ARG A 54 1.65 -9.80 -6.29
CA ARG A 54 2.96 -9.23 -6.60
C ARG A 54 3.00 -8.80 -8.07
N ILE A 55 3.44 -7.57 -8.30
CA ILE A 55 3.66 -6.99 -9.62
C ILE A 55 5.14 -6.63 -9.70
N GLN A 56 5.89 -7.29 -10.63
CA GLN A 56 7.32 -7.08 -10.83
C GLN A 56 7.71 -7.36 -12.28
N GLY A 57 8.95 -6.99 -12.66
CA GLY A 57 9.44 -7.21 -14.02
C GLY A 57 8.54 -6.55 -15.07
N ASP A 58 8.30 -7.23 -16.18
CA ASP A 58 7.51 -6.70 -17.30
C ASP A 58 6.03 -6.47 -16.95
N ALA A 59 5.50 -7.17 -15.94
CA ALA A 59 4.12 -6.95 -15.49
C ALA A 59 3.87 -5.52 -15.01
N ARG A 60 4.89 -4.82 -14.49
CA ARG A 60 4.80 -3.41 -14.10
C ARG A 60 4.51 -2.50 -15.30
N HIS A 61 5.21 -2.75 -16.40
CA HIS A 61 5.07 -1.99 -17.64
C HIS A 61 3.75 -2.33 -18.35
N ALA A 62 3.38 -3.61 -18.40
CA ALA A 62 2.11 -4.05 -18.97
C ALA A 62 0.91 -3.40 -18.24
N LEU A 63 0.94 -3.36 -16.91
CA LEU A 63 -0.09 -2.67 -16.14
C LEU A 63 -0.08 -1.16 -16.41
N GLY A 64 1.09 -0.54 -16.55
CA GLY A 64 1.22 0.87 -16.93
C GLY A 64 0.57 1.19 -18.27
N GLU A 65 0.81 0.37 -19.30
CA GLU A 65 0.16 0.53 -20.62
C GLU A 65 -1.36 0.35 -20.52
N TYR A 66 -1.82 -0.64 -19.73
CA TYR A 66 -3.25 -0.81 -19.47
C TYR A 66 -3.87 0.44 -18.82
N LEU A 67 -3.23 1.03 -17.82
CA LEU A 67 -3.72 2.25 -17.18
C LEU A 67 -3.76 3.43 -18.13
N ALA A 68 -2.74 3.60 -18.98
CA ALA A 68 -2.73 4.66 -19.99
C ALA A 68 -3.89 4.52 -20.98
N ALA A 69 -4.16 3.30 -21.45
CA ALA A 69 -5.31 3.01 -22.32
C ALA A 69 -6.65 3.23 -21.59
N ARG A 70 -6.72 2.84 -20.31
CA ARG A 70 -7.93 3.05 -19.50
C ARG A 70 -8.20 4.53 -19.25
N THR A 71 -7.16 5.33 -19.01
CA THR A 71 -7.29 6.81 -18.89
C THR A 71 -7.91 7.41 -20.16
N LEU A 72 -7.41 7.03 -21.34
CA LEU A 72 -7.98 7.48 -22.62
C LEU A 72 -9.42 7.01 -22.84
N HIS A 73 -9.76 5.81 -22.38
CA HIS A 73 -11.13 5.31 -22.44
C HIS A 73 -12.08 6.10 -21.55
N LEU A 74 -11.64 6.48 -20.34
CA LEU A 74 -12.43 7.26 -19.39
C LEU A 74 -12.54 8.74 -19.77
N ASP A 75 -11.46 9.30 -20.33
CA ASP A 75 -11.38 10.68 -20.81
C ASP A 75 -10.61 10.71 -22.15
N PRO A 76 -11.35 10.68 -23.29
CA PRO A 76 -10.71 10.76 -24.61
C PRO A 76 -9.96 12.08 -24.88
N ALA A 77 -10.19 13.12 -24.06
CA ALA A 77 -9.51 14.40 -24.14
C ALA A 77 -8.38 14.55 -23.12
N ALA A 78 -8.02 13.47 -22.42
CA ALA A 78 -6.95 13.48 -21.42
C ALA A 78 -5.64 14.02 -22.01
N ALA A 79 -5.00 14.93 -21.28
CA ALA A 79 -3.72 15.49 -21.71
C ALA A 79 -2.61 14.42 -21.72
N ASP A 80 -1.69 14.49 -22.67
CA ASP A 80 -0.57 13.55 -22.82
C ASP A 80 0.23 13.36 -21.51
N ALA A 81 0.38 14.41 -20.71
CA ALA A 81 1.06 14.35 -19.43
C ALA A 81 0.32 13.46 -18.40
N VAL A 82 -1.00 13.39 -18.43
CA VAL A 82 -1.82 12.52 -17.57
C VAL A 82 -1.64 11.07 -18.00
N ILE A 83 -1.72 10.81 -19.31
CA ILE A 83 -1.54 9.48 -19.90
C ILE A 83 -0.14 8.96 -19.61
N ALA A 84 0.90 9.78 -19.82
CA ALA A 84 2.29 9.43 -19.53
C ALA A 84 2.53 9.15 -18.04
N LYS A 85 1.89 9.92 -17.14
CA LYS A 85 1.93 9.71 -15.70
C LYS A 85 1.33 8.36 -15.31
N ASP A 86 0.18 7.98 -15.88
CA ASP A 86 -0.47 6.72 -15.56
C ASP A 86 0.31 5.53 -16.14
N ARG A 87 0.87 5.66 -17.36
CA ARG A 87 1.80 4.68 -17.94
C ARG A 87 3.01 4.41 -17.05
N ALA A 88 3.59 5.44 -16.47
CA ALA A 88 4.78 5.33 -15.63
C ALA A 88 4.50 4.93 -14.17
N ARG A 89 3.25 4.84 -13.76
CA ARG A 89 2.84 4.75 -12.35
C ARG A 89 3.45 3.55 -11.62
N PHE A 90 3.57 2.42 -12.30
CA PHE A 90 4.10 1.17 -11.73
C PHE A 90 5.54 0.87 -12.16
N SER A 91 6.20 1.72 -12.98
CA SER A 91 7.50 1.42 -13.55
C SER A 91 8.70 1.74 -12.64
N HIS A 92 8.52 2.60 -11.64
CA HIS A 92 9.66 3.11 -10.85
C HIS A 92 10.17 2.10 -9.82
N ALA A 93 9.30 1.64 -8.92
CA ALA A 93 9.69 0.68 -7.90
C ALA A 93 9.87 -0.73 -8.51
N PRO A 94 10.93 -1.49 -8.12
CA PRO A 94 11.17 -2.83 -8.65
C PRO A 94 10.09 -3.85 -8.30
N VAL A 95 9.46 -3.71 -7.13
CA VAL A 95 8.39 -4.60 -6.66
C VAL A 95 7.23 -3.79 -6.14
N ILE A 96 6.02 -4.18 -6.52
CA ILE A 96 4.79 -3.65 -5.97
C ILE A 96 3.97 -4.81 -5.39
N ILE A 97 3.52 -4.67 -4.16
CA ILE A 97 2.58 -5.60 -3.53
C ILE A 97 1.22 -4.92 -3.45
N THR A 98 0.26 -5.43 -4.21
CA THR A 98 -1.13 -5.05 -4.04
C THR A 98 -1.68 -5.81 -2.84
N VAL A 99 -2.11 -5.09 -1.82
CA VAL A 99 -2.87 -5.66 -0.71
C VAL A 99 -4.34 -5.61 -1.10
N VAL A 100 -4.94 -6.79 -1.23
CA VAL A 100 -6.33 -6.97 -1.60
C VAL A 100 -7.12 -7.31 -0.34
N ALA A 101 -8.13 -6.52 -0.01
CA ALA A 101 -9.11 -6.83 1.01
C ALA A 101 -10.16 -7.80 0.46
N ARG A 102 -10.41 -8.91 1.16
CA ARG A 102 -11.46 -9.90 0.86
C ARG A 102 -12.58 -9.77 1.87
N LEU A 103 -13.70 -9.19 1.45
CA LEU A 103 -14.79 -8.86 2.35
C LEU A 103 -15.83 -10.00 2.36
N THR A 104 -16.16 -10.47 3.54
CA THR A 104 -17.25 -11.44 3.77
C THR A 104 -18.48 -10.69 4.24
N SER A 105 -19.39 -10.41 3.30
CA SER A 105 -20.64 -9.71 3.60
C SER A 105 -21.55 -10.56 4.48
N GLY A 106 -22.32 -9.92 5.35
CA GLY A 106 -23.25 -10.59 6.26
C GLY A 106 -22.58 -11.40 7.38
N HIS A 107 -21.24 -11.36 7.51
CA HIS A 107 -20.55 -11.98 8.61
C HIS A 107 -20.75 -11.18 9.91
N LYS A 108 -20.67 -11.86 11.09
CA LYS A 108 -20.74 -11.20 12.41
C LYS A 108 -19.67 -10.14 12.64
N VAL A 109 -18.51 -10.26 11.97
CA VAL A 109 -17.47 -9.22 11.93
C VAL A 109 -17.81 -8.26 10.80
N PRO A 110 -18.04 -6.97 11.07
CA PRO A 110 -18.40 -5.99 10.05
C PRO A 110 -17.34 -5.86 8.96
N GLU A 111 -17.75 -5.57 7.72
CA GLU A 111 -16.84 -5.35 6.59
C GLU A 111 -15.83 -4.22 6.85
N GLN A 112 -16.23 -3.19 7.63
CA GLN A 112 -15.34 -2.12 8.04
C GLN A 112 -14.15 -2.64 8.84
N GLU A 113 -14.36 -3.55 9.80
CA GLU A 113 -13.26 -4.14 10.59
C GLU A 113 -12.35 -5.01 9.71
N GLN A 114 -12.93 -5.75 8.77
CA GLN A 114 -12.18 -6.54 7.79
C GLN A 114 -11.29 -5.64 6.93
N LEU A 115 -11.82 -4.51 6.46
CA LEU A 115 -11.05 -3.54 5.68
C LEU A 115 -9.94 -2.88 6.51
N LEU A 116 -10.20 -2.55 7.78
CA LEU A 116 -9.19 -2.00 8.69
C LEU A 116 -8.06 -3.00 8.95
N THR A 117 -8.35 -4.30 9.02
CA THR A 117 -7.32 -5.36 9.07
C THR A 117 -6.44 -5.32 7.85
N ALA A 118 -7.01 -5.24 6.63
CA ALA A 118 -6.22 -5.13 5.39
C ALA A 118 -5.40 -3.82 5.34
N GLY A 119 -5.94 -2.70 5.84
CA GLY A 119 -5.23 -1.44 6.00
C GLY A 119 -4.05 -1.56 6.97
N SER A 120 -4.23 -2.29 8.08
CA SER A 120 -3.16 -2.56 9.04
C SER A 120 -2.03 -3.40 8.41
N VAL A 121 -2.35 -4.35 7.53
CA VAL A 121 -1.36 -5.11 6.74
C VAL A 121 -0.56 -4.17 5.83
N CYS A 122 -1.21 -3.20 5.17
CA CYS A 122 -0.50 -2.20 4.37
C CYS A 122 0.53 -1.44 5.20
N PHE A 123 0.14 -0.96 6.39
CA PHE A 123 1.05 -0.25 7.28
C PHE A 123 2.19 -1.15 7.78
N ALA A 124 1.87 -2.38 8.22
CA ALA A 124 2.88 -3.33 8.70
C ALA A 124 3.89 -3.70 7.61
N LEU A 125 3.46 -3.74 6.33
CA LEU A 125 4.36 -3.97 5.21
C LEU A 125 5.33 -2.79 4.98
N LEU A 126 4.88 -1.54 5.14
CA LEU A 126 5.78 -0.36 5.13
C LEU A 126 6.84 -0.45 6.22
N GLN A 127 6.43 -0.82 7.43
CA GLN A 127 7.35 -1.00 8.57
C GLN A 127 8.35 -2.12 8.30
N SER A 128 7.88 -3.25 7.78
CA SER A 128 8.74 -4.40 7.48
C SER A 128 9.77 -4.09 6.39
N ALA A 129 9.38 -3.34 5.35
CA ALA A 129 10.29 -2.90 4.30
C ALA A 129 11.40 -2.01 4.89
N GLN A 130 11.03 -0.99 5.67
CA GLN A 130 12.01 -0.09 6.28
C GLN A 130 12.94 -0.82 7.27
N ALA A 131 12.40 -1.73 8.10
CA ALA A 131 13.19 -2.51 9.04
C ALA A 131 14.25 -3.40 8.36
N LEU A 132 14.04 -3.76 7.09
CA LEU A 132 14.96 -4.54 6.27
C LEU A 132 15.79 -3.65 5.30
N GLY A 133 15.79 -2.32 5.49
CA GLY A 133 16.61 -1.38 4.73
C GLY A 133 16.05 -0.95 3.38
N PHE A 134 14.78 -1.29 3.08
CA PHE A 134 14.10 -0.85 1.86
C PHE A 134 13.25 0.39 2.10
N GLY A 135 13.11 1.21 1.06
CA GLY A 135 12.10 2.24 1.00
C GLY A 135 10.75 1.66 0.58
N ALA A 136 9.66 2.31 1.03
CA ALA A 136 8.33 1.93 0.58
C ALA A 136 7.35 3.11 0.58
N GLN A 137 6.32 2.99 -0.28
CA GLN A 137 5.20 3.93 -0.33
C GLN A 137 3.88 3.18 -0.54
N TRP A 138 2.89 3.53 0.26
CA TRP A 138 1.51 3.08 0.09
C TRP A 138 0.76 4.08 -0.79
N LEU A 139 0.29 3.62 -1.93
CA LEU A 139 -0.49 4.40 -2.88
C LEU A 139 -1.83 3.73 -3.15
N THR A 140 -2.81 4.56 -3.53
CA THR A 140 -4.08 4.14 -4.10
C THR A 140 -4.28 4.83 -5.46
N GLY A 141 -4.90 6.00 -5.49
CA GLY A 141 -5.25 6.69 -6.72
C GLY A 141 -6.52 6.11 -7.36
N TRP A 142 -6.93 6.66 -8.50
CA TRP A 142 -8.18 6.28 -9.18
C TRP A 142 -8.25 4.78 -9.51
N MET A 143 -7.12 4.17 -9.89
CA MET A 143 -7.02 2.76 -10.28
C MET A 143 -7.32 1.77 -9.14
N ALA A 144 -7.25 2.20 -7.88
CA ALA A 144 -7.64 1.35 -6.75
C ALA A 144 -9.16 1.22 -6.60
N TYR A 145 -9.92 2.07 -7.31
CA TYR A 145 -11.38 2.16 -7.24
C TYR A 145 -12.05 1.91 -8.59
N ASP A 146 -11.29 1.56 -9.64
CA ASP A 146 -11.80 1.27 -10.97
C ASP A 146 -12.03 -0.24 -11.13
N ASP A 147 -13.28 -0.62 -11.42
CA ASP A 147 -13.68 -2.03 -11.52
C ASP A 147 -12.92 -2.78 -12.63
N ALA A 148 -12.63 -2.12 -13.76
CA ALA A 148 -11.90 -2.75 -14.85
C ALA A 148 -10.42 -3.00 -14.49
N VAL A 149 -9.81 -2.15 -13.66
CA VAL A 149 -8.48 -2.42 -13.09
C VAL A 149 -8.54 -3.58 -12.10
N ALA A 150 -9.57 -3.63 -11.25
CA ALA A 150 -9.76 -4.74 -10.32
C ALA A 150 -9.92 -6.07 -11.09
N GLU A 151 -10.73 -6.10 -12.13
CA GLU A 151 -10.91 -7.27 -13.02
C GLU A 151 -9.59 -7.68 -13.68
N THR A 152 -8.83 -6.72 -14.22
CA THR A 152 -7.52 -6.98 -14.83
C THR A 152 -6.52 -7.59 -13.86
N LEU A 153 -6.58 -7.22 -12.59
CA LEU A 153 -5.77 -7.79 -11.50
C LEU A 153 -6.33 -9.12 -10.95
N GLY A 154 -7.45 -9.61 -11.49
CA GLY A 154 -8.08 -10.86 -11.09
C GLY A 154 -8.74 -10.80 -9.70
N LEU A 155 -9.35 -9.66 -9.36
CA LEU A 155 -10.13 -9.53 -8.13
C LEU A 155 -11.51 -10.15 -8.31
N ALA A 156 -11.99 -10.79 -7.25
CA ALA A 156 -13.37 -11.25 -7.15
C ALA A 156 -14.32 -10.09 -6.77
N ALA A 157 -15.63 -10.27 -6.96
CA ALA A 157 -16.63 -9.24 -6.69
C ALA A 157 -16.65 -8.72 -5.23
N ASN A 158 -16.22 -9.57 -4.28
CA ASN A 158 -16.13 -9.21 -2.86
C ASN A 158 -14.72 -8.73 -2.46
N GLU A 159 -13.83 -8.49 -3.42
CA GLU A 159 -12.47 -8.03 -3.18
C GLU A 159 -12.31 -6.56 -3.55
N LYS A 160 -11.48 -5.85 -2.78
CA LYS A 160 -11.14 -4.43 -3.01
C LYS A 160 -9.64 -4.23 -2.84
N ILE A 161 -9.08 -3.29 -3.58
CA ILE A 161 -7.68 -2.89 -3.41
C ILE A 161 -7.57 -2.03 -2.15
N ALA A 162 -6.91 -2.53 -1.11
CA ALA A 162 -6.57 -1.75 0.08
C ALA A 162 -5.38 -0.80 -0.17
N GLY A 163 -4.47 -1.18 -1.05
CA GLY A 163 -3.36 -0.34 -1.48
C GLY A 163 -2.34 -1.06 -2.34
N PHE A 164 -1.57 -0.26 -3.05
CA PHE A 164 -0.37 -0.66 -3.78
C PHE A 164 0.85 -0.26 -2.97
N ILE A 165 1.60 -1.21 -2.47
CA ILE A 165 2.82 -0.97 -1.69
C ILE A 165 4.01 -1.09 -2.63
N HIS A 166 4.55 0.05 -3.02
CA HIS A 166 5.76 0.14 -3.84
C HIS A 166 6.98 -0.05 -2.94
N ILE A 167 7.88 -0.94 -3.30
CA ILE A 167 9.06 -1.32 -2.51
C ILE A 167 10.30 -1.32 -3.40
N GLY A 168 11.40 -0.76 -2.90
CA GLY A 168 12.69 -0.75 -3.59
C GLY A 168 13.78 -0.13 -2.73
N THR A 169 14.99 -0.05 -3.26
CA THR A 169 16.09 0.67 -2.63
C THR A 169 15.82 2.17 -2.69
N PRO A 170 15.85 2.91 -1.56
CA PRO A 170 15.66 4.35 -1.58
C PRO A 170 16.84 5.04 -2.28
N LEU A 171 16.56 5.85 -3.28
CA LEU A 171 17.57 6.63 -4.02
C LEU A 171 17.91 7.95 -3.31
N LEU A 172 17.07 8.40 -2.40
CA LEU A 172 17.24 9.60 -1.59
C LEU A 172 16.68 9.33 -0.18
N ASP A 173 17.22 10.06 0.79
CA ASP A 173 16.62 10.11 2.12
C ASP A 173 15.27 10.84 2.06
N ALA A 174 14.22 10.16 2.46
CA ALA A 174 12.89 10.77 2.49
C ALA A 174 12.84 11.83 3.60
N PRO A 175 12.39 13.05 3.30
CA PRO A 175 12.30 14.11 4.30
C PRO A 175 11.30 13.76 5.41
N GLU A 176 11.57 14.27 6.61
CA GLU A 176 10.58 14.26 7.68
C GLU A 176 9.40 15.14 7.28
N ARG A 177 8.20 14.73 7.68
CA ARG A 177 6.99 15.50 7.52
C ARG A 177 6.57 16.06 8.87
N GLU A 178 5.98 17.25 8.85
CA GLU A 178 5.30 17.76 10.01
C GLU A 178 4.24 16.76 10.50
N ARG A 179 4.21 16.54 11.80
CA ARG A 179 3.25 15.65 12.46
C ARG A 179 2.26 16.52 13.25
N PRO A 180 0.98 16.11 13.30
CA PRO A 180 0.04 16.81 14.14
C PRO A 180 0.45 16.70 15.63
N ASP A 181 0.13 17.70 16.42
CA ASP A 181 0.27 17.62 17.86
C ASP A 181 -0.76 16.63 18.43
N PRO A 182 -0.33 15.51 19.05
CA PRO A 182 -1.25 14.52 19.59
C PRO A 182 -2.12 15.07 20.72
N ALA A 183 -1.65 16.08 21.46
CA ALA A 183 -2.45 16.71 22.52
C ALA A 183 -3.67 17.46 21.95
N ALA A 184 -3.52 18.03 20.75
CA ALA A 184 -4.64 18.70 20.06
C ALA A 184 -5.69 17.71 19.49
N LEU A 185 -5.36 16.42 19.40
CA LEU A 185 -6.23 15.37 18.87
C LEU A 185 -6.85 14.51 19.99
N LEU A 186 -6.40 14.70 21.24
CA LEU A 186 -6.89 13.96 22.39
C LEU A 186 -8.05 14.71 23.03
N SER A 187 -9.12 14.01 23.34
CA SER A 187 -10.22 14.53 24.14
C SER A 187 -10.67 13.50 25.17
N ASP A 188 -11.03 13.98 26.36
CA ASP A 188 -11.62 13.12 27.38
C ASP A 188 -13.14 13.03 27.17
N TRP A 189 -13.65 11.82 27.21
CA TRP A 189 -15.09 11.61 27.24
C TRP A 189 -15.60 11.73 28.67
N THR A 190 -16.63 12.54 28.88
CA THR A 190 -17.37 12.62 30.15
C THR A 190 -18.82 12.26 29.90
N PRO A 191 -19.48 11.48 30.80
CA PRO A 191 -20.90 11.20 30.69
C PRO A 191 -21.70 12.51 30.80
N HIS A 192 -22.70 12.66 29.93
CA HIS A 192 -23.66 13.76 30.08
C HIS A 192 -24.50 13.52 31.34
N ALA A 193 -24.64 14.56 32.20
CA ALA A 193 -25.48 14.51 33.37
C ALA A 193 -26.97 14.51 33.00
#